data_085cba1af6b9c231c6c66ed5567502be
#
_entry.id   085cba1af6b9c231c6c66ed5567502be
#
_cell.length_a   1.000
_cell.length_b   1.000
_cell.length_c   1.000
_cell.angle_alpha   90.00
_cell.angle_beta   90.00
_cell.angle_gamma   90.00
#
_symmetry.space_group_name_H-M   'P 1'
#
loop_
_entity.id
_entity.type
_entity.pdbx_description
1 polymer ?
#
loop_
_entity_poly.entity_id
_entity_poly.type
_entity_poly.pdbx_seq_one_letter_code
_entity_poly.pdbx_strand_id
1 'polypeptide(L)'
;STSYGAILDNPDLLVACLIGDGEAETAATATAWHLNKFINPATSGAVLPILHLNGYKISGPTIFGRMTNRELKSLFYGYGYEPMIVEGKDAVIYEKMASILEDAYQKIISIQKKARSGTVVVSPRFPMIILKTPKGWTGIKKLKGQKIEGNALSHQVVIPNAKTDKVELKALDKWLTSYNFRELFDASKGFVDDIRELMPEEGFKMGSNKHTFGGEQVVKNL
;
A
#
# COMPACT_ATOMS: atom_id res chain seq x y z
N SER A 1 9.07 9.72 1.83
CA SER A 1 10.48 10.05 2.18
C SER A 1 11.05 9.10 3.22
N THR A 2 10.36 8.82 4.33
CA THR A 2 10.86 7.95 5.42
C THR A 2 11.36 6.59 4.92
N SER A 3 10.60 5.93 4.04
CA SER A 3 11.00 4.65 3.45
C SER A 3 12.33 4.72 2.70
N TYR A 4 12.57 5.83 1.99
CA TYR A 4 13.85 6.05 1.30
C TYR A 4 14.98 6.31 2.29
N GLY A 5 14.73 7.06 3.36
CA GLY A 5 15.72 7.25 4.43
C GLY A 5 16.17 5.93 5.06
N ALA A 6 15.24 5.02 5.31
CA ALA A 6 15.51 3.72 5.93
C ALA A 6 16.46 2.83 5.10
N ILE A 7 16.44 2.95 3.77
CA ILE A 7 17.20 2.06 2.86
C ILE A 7 18.57 2.61 2.46
N LEU A 8 18.91 3.88 2.74
CA LEU A 8 20.12 4.52 2.22
C LEU A 8 21.39 3.77 2.61
N ASP A 9 21.53 3.38 3.88
CA ASP A 9 22.71 2.68 4.41
C ASP A 9 22.42 1.20 4.75
N ASN A 10 21.33 0.66 4.19
CA ASN A 10 20.88 -0.69 4.45
C ASN A 10 20.67 -1.44 3.12
N PRO A 11 21.74 -1.93 2.48
CA PRO A 11 21.69 -2.49 1.13
C PRO A 11 20.77 -3.71 0.98
N ASP A 12 20.56 -4.46 2.04
CA ASP A 12 19.73 -5.67 2.02
C ASP A 12 18.26 -5.43 2.45
N LEU A 13 17.92 -4.17 2.81
CA LEU A 13 16.58 -3.82 3.21
C LEU A 13 15.68 -3.55 1.99
N LEU A 14 14.54 -4.22 1.94
CA LEU A 14 13.44 -3.93 1.02
C LEU A 14 12.26 -3.38 1.80
N VAL A 15 11.84 -2.17 1.48
CA VAL A 15 10.67 -1.52 2.11
C VAL A 15 9.50 -1.48 1.14
N ALA A 16 8.42 -2.21 1.42
CA ALA A 16 7.14 -2.05 0.75
C ALA A 16 6.43 -0.82 1.33
N CYS A 17 6.17 0.19 0.50
CA CYS A 17 5.54 1.44 0.90
C CYS A 17 4.16 1.58 0.27
N LEU A 18 3.10 1.35 1.06
CA LEU A 18 1.72 1.51 0.61
C LEU A 18 1.30 2.98 0.73
N ILE A 19 0.80 3.56 -0.36
CA ILE A 19 0.47 4.99 -0.47
C ILE A 19 -0.91 5.13 -1.09
N GLY A 20 -1.83 5.84 -0.41
CA GLY A 20 -3.14 6.18 -0.99
C GLY A 20 -3.00 7.23 -2.10
N ASP A 21 -3.87 7.16 -3.10
CA ASP A 21 -3.82 8.06 -4.27
C ASP A 21 -4.00 9.55 -3.90
N GLY A 22 -4.86 9.86 -2.95
CA GLY A 22 -5.04 11.23 -2.46
C GLY A 22 -3.80 11.79 -1.77
N GLU A 23 -3.08 10.95 -1.01
CA GLU A 23 -1.80 11.31 -0.39
C GLU A 23 -0.69 11.42 -1.44
N ALA A 24 -0.65 10.50 -2.37
CA ALA A 24 0.40 10.37 -3.38
C ALA A 24 0.52 11.59 -4.31
N GLU A 25 -0.56 12.33 -4.51
CA GLU A 25 -0.63 13.53 -5.37
C GLU A 25 -0.50 14.85 -4.61
N THR A 26 -0.27 14.84 -3.29
CA THR A 26 -0.29 16.05 -2.45
C THR A 26 0.98 16.23 -1.63
N ALA A 27 1.33 17.49 -1.37
CA ALA A 27 2.38 17.94 -0.46
C ALA A 27 3.72 17.21 -0.61
N ALA A 28 4.36 16.87 0.50
CA ALA A 28 5.67 16.22 0.55
C ALA A 28 5.70 14.85 -0.15
N THR A 29 4.59 14.10 -0.16
CA THR A 29 4.54 12.80 -0.84
C THR A 29 4.62 12.94 -2.35
N ALA A 30 4.00 13.98 -2.93
CA ALA A 30 4.08 14.25 -4.37
C ALA A 30 5.52 14.54 -4.84
N THR A 31 6.33 15.19 -4.00
CA THR A 31 7.74 15.45 -4.30
C THR A 31 8.64 14.26 -3.99
N ALA A 32 8.25 13.38 -3.09
CA ALA A 32 9.04 12.22 -2.68
C ALA A 32 9.23 11.17 -3.80
N TRP A 33 8.42 11.19 -4.86
CA TRP A 33 8.60 10.33 -6.03
C TRP A 33 9.96 10.52 -6.71
N HIS A 34 10.56 11.70 -6.60
CA HIS A 34 11.89 11.99 -7.16
C HIS A 34 13.03 11.29 -6.42
N LEU A 35 12.84 10.88 -5.16
CA LEU A 35 13.88 10.27 -4.33
C LEU A 35 14.45 8.98 -4.93
N ASN A 36 13.67 8.26 -5.72
CA ASN A 36 14.13 7.12 -6.50
C ASN A 36 15.41 7.41 -7.33
N LYS A 37 15.61 8.67 -7.76
CA LYS A 37 16.78 9.07 -8.56
C LYS A 37 18.09 9.16 -7.77
N PHE A 38 18.02 9.21 -6.46
CA PHE A 38 19.19 9.29 -5.59
C PHE A 38 19.66 7.93 -5.07
N ILE A 39 18.95 6.85 -5.37
CA ILE A 39 19.26 5.53 -4.86
C ILE A 39 20.38 4.88 -5.68
N ASN A 40 21.46 4.51 -5.00
CA ASN A 40 22.52 3.69 -5.57
C ASN A 40 22.21 2.20 -5.29
N PRO A 41 21.89 1.41 -6.31
CA PRO A 41 21.51 0.01 -6.11
C PRO A 41 22.64 -0.89 -5.62
N ALA A 42 23.89 -0.42 -5.66
CA ALA A 42 25.04 -1.17 -5.13
C ALA A 42 25.14 -1.07 -3.62
N THR A 43 24.81 0.10 -3.04
CA THR A 43 25.08 0.42 -1.62
C THR A 43 23.82 0.65 -0.80
N SER A 44 22.67 0.86 -1.46
CA SER A 44 21.37 1.08 -0.81
C SER A 44 20.45 -0.12 -0.98
N GLY A 45 19.49 -0.23 -0.07
CA GLY A 45 18.34 -1.11 -0.23
C GLY A 45 17.39 -0.66 -1.34
N ALA A 46 16.16 -1.12 -1.30
CA ALA A 46 15.15 -0.73 -2.28
C ALA A 46 13.81 -0.37 -1.61
N VAL A 47 13.09 0.56 -2.20
CA VAL A 47 11.68 0.82 -1.90
C VAL A 47 10.83 0.28 -3.03
N LEU A 48 9.81 -0.52 -2.70
CA LEU A 48 8.74 -0.91 -3.58
C LEU A 48 7.50 -0.07 -3.26
N PRO A 49 7.22 1.02 -3.99
CA PRO A 49 6.00 1.77 -3.80
C PRO A 49 4.80 0.98 -4.32
N ILE A 50 3.73 0.95 -3.54
CA ILE A 50 2.43 0.39 -3.91
C ILE A 50 1.40 1.51 -3.84
N LEU A 51 1.09 2.10 -4.98
CA LEU A 51 0.06 3.14 -5.09
C LEU A 51 -1.31 2.50 -5.08
N HIS A 52 -2.04 2.64 -3.96
CA HIS A 52 -3.43 2.21 -3.87
C HIS A 52 -4.35 3.26 -4.49
N LEU A 53 -4.73 3.04 -5.73
CA LEU A 53 -5.54 3.94 -6.53
C LEU A 53 -7.01 3.51 -6.47
N ASN A 54 -7.77 4.12 -5.57
CA ASN A 54 -9.22 3.92 -5.45
C ASN A 54 -10.05 5.05 -6.11
N GLY A 55 -9.40 6.11 -6.57
CA GLY A 55 -9.96 7.19 -7.36
C GLY A 55 -10.59 8.34 -6.57
N TYR A 56 -10.63 8.28 -5.22
CA TYR A 56 -11.34 9.27 -4.42
C TYR A 56 -10.59 9.70 -3.17
N LYS A 57 -10.61 11.01 -2.90
CA LYS A 57 -10.35 11.65 -1.60
C LYS A 57 -11.61 11.60 -0.72
N ILE A 58 -11.61 12.36 0.39
CA ILE A 58 -12.72 12.46 1.35
C ILE A 58 -14.02 12.90 0.66
N SER A 59 -13.97 13.92 -0.19
CA SER A 59 -15.16 14.57 -0.78
C SER A 59 -15.19 14.61 -2.31
N GLY A 60 -14.17 14.09 -2.98
CA GLY A 60 -14.09 14.17 -4.44
C GLY A 60 -13.06 13.23 -5.07
N PRO A 61 -12.98 13.17 -6.39
CA PRO A 61 -12.03 12.32 -7.09
C PRO A 61 -10.59 12.83 -6.92
N THR A 62 -9.64 11.90 -7.01
CA THR A 62 -8.22 12.21 -7.10
C THR A 62 -7.83 12.55 -8.54
N ILE A 63 -6.72 13.27 -8.72
CA ILE A 63 -6.14 13.54 -10.04
C ILE A 63 -5.74 12.21 -10.70
N PHE A 64 -5.05 11.33 -9.94
CA PHE A 64 -4.65 10.01 -10.44
C PHE A 64 -5.87 9.14 -10.81
N GLY A 65 -6.99 9.27 -10.10
CA GLY A 65 -8.23 8.57 -10.44
C GLY A 65 -8.89 9.03 -11.75
N ARG A 66 -8.49 10.21 -12.27
CA ARG A 66 -8.94 10.73 -13.56
C ARG A 66 -8.00 10.38 -14.71
N MET A 67 -6.82 9.85 -14.41
CA MET A 67 -5.84 9.46 -15.42
C MET A 67 -6.15 8.07 -15.99
N THR A 68 -5.91 7.93 -17.28
CA THR A 68 -5.88 6.62 -17.93
C THR A 68 -4.65 5.80 -17.49
N ASN A 69 -4.69 4.50 -17.68
CA ASN A 69 -3.54 3.63 -17.37
C ASN A 69 -2.27 4.05 -18.17
N ARG A 70 -2.45 4.58 -19.37
CA ARG A 70 -1.35 5.10 -20.20
C ARG A 70 -0.70 6.33 -19.57
N GLU A 71 -1.50 7.29 -19.13
CA GLU A 71 -1.02 8.53 -18.46
C GLU A 71 -0.29 8.20 -17.17
N LEU A 72 -0.87 7.33 -16.32
CA LEU A 72 -0.23 6.87 -15.08
C LEU A 72 1.13 6.21 -15.37
N LYS A 73 1.19 5.29 -16.34
CA LYS A 73 2.44 4.66 -16.73
C LYS A 73 3.48 5.67 -17.21
N SER A 74 3.07 6.64 -18.02
CA SER A 74 3.98 7.68 -18.54
C SER A 74 4.51 8.58 -17.44
N LEU A 75 3.64 8.98 -16.48
CA LEU A 75 4.01 9.82 -15.35
C LEU A 75 5.06 9.14 -14.46
N PHE A 76 4.79 7.93 -14.00
CA PHE A 76 5.70 7.21 -13.12
C PHE A 76 6.96 6.72 -13.82
N TYR A 77 6.85 6.41 -15.12
CA TYR A 77 8.02 6.15 -15.94
C TYR A 77 8.93 7.40 -16.02
N GLY A 78 8.36 8.60 -16.15
CA GLY A 78 9.09 9.87 -16.07
C GLY A 78 9.81 10.08 -14.74
N TYR A 79 9.20 9.69 -13.63
CA TYR A 79 9.84 9.69 -12.30
C TYR A 79 10.95 8.63 -12.17
N GLY A 80 11.10 7.71 -13.12
CA GLY A 80 12.15 6.69 -13.11
C GLY A 80 11.73 5.35 -12.55
N TYR A 81 10.43 5.09 -12.46
CA TYR A 81 9.91 3.77 -12.10
C TYR A 81 9.55 2.92 -13.30
N GLU A 82 9.36 1.62 -13.08
CA GLU A 82 8.68 0.71 -13.99
C GLU A 82 7.29 0.38 -13.38
N PRO A 83 6.21 1.08 -13.81
CA PRO A 83 4.89 0.89 -13.23
C PRO A 83 4.21 -0.37 -13.73
N MET A 84 3.79 -1.20 -12.78
CA MET A 84 3.06 -2.45 -12.94
C MET A 84 1.64 -2.26 -12.42
N ILE A 85 0.61 -2.52 -13.26
CA ILE A 85 -0.78 -2.24 -12.89
C ILE A 85 -1.50 -3.54 -12.53
N VAL A 86 -2.11 -3.58 -11.35
CA VAL A 86 -3.09 -4.59 -10.91
C VAL A 86 -4.43 -3.91 -10.75
N GLU A 87 -5.46 -4.44 -11.41
CA GLU A 87 -6.81 -3.90 -11.33
C GLU A 87 -7.83 -5.02 -11.12
N GLY A 88 -8.77 -4.80 -10.21
CA GLY A 88 -9.85 -5.75 -9.93
C GLY A 88 -10.74 -5.36 -8.76
N LYS A 89 -11.80 -6.16 -8.57
CA LYS A 89 -12.79 -6.00 -7.51
C LYS A 89 -13.30 -7.34 -6.96
N ASP A 90 -12.63 -8.42 -7.26
CA ASP A 90 -12.98 -9.79 -6.88
C ASP A 90 -11.76 -10.54 -6.33
N ALA A 91 -11.92 -11.78 -5.93
CA ALA A 91 -10.87 -12.57 -5.31
C ALA A 91 -9.65 -12.81 -6.22
N VAL A 92 -9.80 -12.76 -7.53
CA VAL A 92 -8.71 -12.94 -8.51
C VAL A 92 -7.62 -11.87 -8.36
N ILE A 93 -7.95 -10.71 -7.77
CA ILE A 93 -6.95 -9.66 -7.53
C ILE A 93 -5.86 -10.11 -6.57
N TYR A 94 -6.14 -11.03 -5.64
CA TYR A 94 -5.14 -11.53 -4.69
C TYR A 94 -4.06 -12.34 -5.41
N GLU A 95 -4.46 -13.23 -6.33
CA GLU A 95 -3.52 -14.01 -7.15
C GLU A 95 -2.69 -13.11 -8.06
N LYS A 96 -3.33 -12.14 -8.71
CA LYS A 96 -2.63 -11.13 -9.53
C LYS A 96 -1.65 -10.32 -8.71
N MET A 97 -2.04 -9.91 -7.51
CA MET A 97 -1.15 -9.14 -6.63
C MET A 97 0.03 -9.97 -6.15
N ALA A 98 -0.18 -11.24 -5.79
CA ALA A 98 0.90 -12.14 -5.40
C ALA A 98 1.92 -12.33 -6.56
N SER A 99 1.44 -12.60 -7.77
CA SER A 99 2.29 -12.72 -8.95
C SER A 99 3.11 -11.47 -9.23
N ILE A 100 2.47 -10.29 -9.17
CA ILE A 100 3.15 -9.02 -9.45
C ILE A 100 4.14 -8.62 -8.34
N LEU A 101 3.86 -8.98 -7.08
CA LEU A 101 4.82 -8.78 -5.99
C LEU A 101 6.08 -9.61 -6.22
N GLU A 102 5.94 -10.87 -6.63
CA GLU A 102 7.08 -11.73 -6.97
C GLU A 102 7.87 -11.14 -8.15
N ASP A 103 7.21 -10.75 -9.23
CA ASP A 103 7.87 -10.12 -10.39
C ASP A 103 8.62 -8.85 -10.00
N ALA A 104 8.02 -8.01 -9.15
CA ALA A 104 8.66 -6.79 -8.66
C ALA A 104 9.88 -7.10 -7.79
N TYR A 105 9.77 -8.08 -6.91
CA TYR A 105 10.88 -8.54 -6.08
C TYR A 105 12.04 -9.04 -6.93
N GLN A 106 11.80 -9.92 -7.89
CA GLN A 106 12.83 -10.45 -8.78
C GLN A 106 13.52 -9.36 -9.60
N LYS A 107 12.78 -8.34 -10.07
CA LYS A 107 13.35 -7.18 -10.75
C LYS A 107 14.28 -6.38 -9.82
N ILE A 108 13.87 -6.12 -8.58
CA ILE A 108 14.71 -5.42 -7.60
C ILE A 108 16.00 -6.18 -7.37
N ILE A 109 15.92 -7.48 -7.10
CA ILE A 109 17.10 -8.33 -6.86
C ILE A 109 18.03 -8.35 -8.09
N SER A 110 17.45 -8.42 -9.29
CA SER A 110 18.24 -8.37 -10.54
C SER A 110 19.01 -7.06 -10.69
N ILE A 111 18.37 -5.92 -10.41
CA ILE A 111 19.02 -4.59 -10.46
C ILE A 111 20.16 -4.53 -9.46
N GLN A 112 19.92 -4.93 -8.20
CA GLN A 112 20.93 -4.90 -7.14
C GLN A 112 22.10 -5.84 -7.43
N LYS A 113 21.84 -7.08 -7.88
CA LYS A 113 22.89 -8.03 -8.26
C LYS A 113 23.78 -7.48 -9.36
N LYS A 114 23.22 -6.90 -10.42
CA LYS A 114 23.99 -6.28 -11.49
C LYS A 114 24.87 -5.12 -11.00
N ALA A 115 24.29 -4.24 -10.18
CA ALA A 115 25.05 -3.11 -9.62
C ALA A 115 26.20 -3.57 -8.70
N ARG A 116 25.95 -4.55 -7.85
CA ARG A 116 26.94 -5.09 -6.89
C ARG A 116 28.04 -5.93 -7.57
N SER A 117 27.79 -6.47 -8.76
CA SER A 117 28.82 -7.18 -9.55
C SER A 117 29.77 -6.24 -10.31
N GLY A 118 29.69 -4.93 -10.09
CA GLY A 118 30.51 -3.95 -10.78
C GLY A 118 29.99 -3.53 -12.16
N THR A 119 28.82 -4.05 -12.58
CA THR A 119 28.18 -3.58 -13.81
C THR A 119 27.61 -2.18 -13.57
N VAL A 120 28.01 -1.23 -14.40
CA VAL A 120 27.45 0.13 -14.34
C VAL A 120 25.98 0.11 -14.70
N VAL A 121 25.13 0.34 -13.69
CA VAL A 121 23.68 0.44 -13.92
C VAL A 121 23.33 1.94 -13.92
N VAL A 122 23.20 2.49 -15.12
CA VAL A 122 22.86 3.91 -15.28
C VAL A 122 21.34 4.07 -15.12
N SER A 123 20.93 4.83 -14.13
CA SER A 123 19.52 5.17 -13.86
C SER A 123 18.58 3.94 -13.87
N PRO A 124 18.76 2.98 -12.96
CA PRO A 124 17.91 1.80 -12.91
C PRO A 124 16.46 2.20 -12.66
N ARG A 125 15.55 1.50 -13.34
CA ARG A 125 14.10 1.68 -13.11
C ARG A 125 13.62 0.63 -12.14
N PHE A 126 13.48 1.04 -10.89
CA PHE A 126 12.86 0.18 -9.88
C PHE A 126 11.37 0.00 -10.16
N PRO A 127 10.83 -1.20 -9.93
CA PRO A 127 9.40 -1.42 -10.09
C PRO A 127 8.59 -0.61 -9.07
N MET A 128 7.38 -0.27 -9.44
CA MET A 128 6.31 0.16 -8.53
C MET A 128 5.00 -0.48 -8.94
N ILE A 129 4.10 -0.69 -8.00
CA ILE A 129 2.80 -1.28 -8.26
C ILE A 129 1.72 -0.21 -8.16
N ILE A 130 0.81 -0.18 -9.13
CA ILE A 130 -0.42 0.62 -9.10
C ILE A 130 -1.57 -0.36 -8.88
N LEU A 131 -2.06 -0.43 -7.65
CA LEU A 131 -3.17 -1.29 -7.26
C LEU A 131 -4.48 -0.51 -7.38
N LYS A 132 -5.30 -0.85 -8.37
CA LYS A 132 -6.59 -0.21 -8.63
C LYS A 132 -7.73 -1.04 -8.10
N THR A 133 -8.43 -0.52 -7.11
CA THR A 133 -9.65 -1.14 -6.54
C THR A 133 -10.75 -0.09 -6.38
N PRO A 134 -12.02 -0.47 -6.34
CA PRO A 134 -13.08 0.49 -6.02
C PRO A 134 -12.89 1.09 -4.61
N LYS A 135 -13.17 2.38 -4.44
CA LYS A 135 -13.24 3.01 -3.12
C LYS A 135 -14.28 2.29 -2.25
N GLY A 136 -13.90 1.90 -1.02
CA GLY A 136 -14.79 1.14 -0.13
C GLY A 136 -15.00 -0.32 -0.54
N TRP A 137 -14.09 -0.88 -1.35
CA TRP A 137 -14.12 -2.31 -1.69
C TRP A 137 -14.10 -3.16 -0.40
N THR A 138 -14.85 -4.26 -0.41
CA THR A 138 -15.20 -5.12 0.74
C THR A 138 -16.23 -4.52 1.71
N GLY A 139 -16.55 -3.22 1.62
CA GLY A 139 -17.61 -2.59 2.37
C GLY A 139 -19.00 -2.79 1.76
N ILE A 140 -19.98 -2.05 2.28
CA ILE A 140 -21.34 -2.09 1.73
C ILE A 140 -21.39 -1.44 0.34
N LYS A 141 -22.07 -2.09 -0.58
CA LYS A 141 -22.20 -1.59 -1.97
C LYS A 141 -23.26 -0.51 -2.10
N LYS A 142 -24.36 -0.65 -1.35
CA LYS A 142 -25.51 0.28 -1.36
C LYS A 142 -26.13 0.36 0.03
N LEU A 143 -26.64 1.53 0.39
CA LEU A 143 -27.47 1.76 1.58
C LEU A 143 -28.74 2.50 1.17
N LYS A 144 -29.92 1.99 1.51
CA LYS A 144 -31.24 2.60 1.15
C LYS A 144 -31.33 3.02 -0.32
N GLY A 145 -30.84 2.18 -1.23
CA GLY A 145 -30.81 2.46 -2.66
C GLY A 145 -29.66 3.33 -3.16
N GLN A 146 -28.96 4.04 -2.28
CA GLN A 146 -27.83 4.89 -2.63
C GLN A 146 -26.55 4.04 -2.81
N LYS A 147 -25.83 4.25 -3.90
CA LYS A 147 -24.56 3.61 -4.17
C LYS A 147 -23.48 4.18 -3.22
N ILE A 148 -22.76 3.30 -2.53
CA ILE A 148 -21.68 3.64 -1.58
C ILE A 148 -20.32 3.26 -2.17
N GLU A 149 -20.14 2.00 -2.56
CA GLU A 149 -18.88 1.54 -3.15
C GLU A 149 -18.55 2.29 -4.43
N GLY A 150 -17.28 2.68 -4.60
CA GLY A 150 -16.76 3.32 -5.79
C GLY A 150 -17.04 4.83 -5.86
N ASN A 151 -17.27 5.49 -4.73
CA ASN A 151 -17.36 6.94 -4.65
C ASN A 151 -16.97 7.48 -3.26
N ALA A 152 -16.97 8.82 -3.10
CA ALA A 152 -16.56 9.49 -1.88
C ALA A 152 -17.39 9.13 -0.64
N LEU A 153 -18.64 8.68 -0.79
CA LEU A 153 -19.51 8.31 0.34
C LEU A 153 -18.94 7.15 1.15
N SER A 154 -18.15 6.27 0.54
CA SER A 154 -17.50 5.18 1.25
C SER A 154 -16.35 5.62 2.16
N HIS A 155 -15.94 6.89 2.12
CA HIS A 155 -14.97 7.47 3.06
C HIS A 155 -15.61 7.97 4.35
N GLN A 156 -16.87 8.36 4.30
CA GLN A 156 -17.64 8.88 5.44
C GLN A 156 -18.13 7.76 6.34
N VAL A 157 -18.86 8.10 7.41
CA VAL A 157 -19.57 7.11 8.23
C VAL A 157 -20.66 6.48 7.36
N VAL A 158 -20.38 5.28 6.87
CA VAL A 158 -21.19 4.62 5.84
C VAL A 158 -22.59 4.27 6.34
N ILE A 159 -22.74 3.98 7.64
CA ILE A 159 -24.00 3.62 8.30
C ILE A 159 -24.17 4.51 9.53
N PRO A 160 -24.56 5.78 9.37
CA PRO A 160 -24.53 6.76 10.44
C PRO A 160 -25.61 6.56 11.51
N ASN A 161 -26.76 5.98 11.16
CA ASN A 161 -27.93 5.90 12.02
C ASN A 161 -28.21 4.47 12.56
N ALA A 162 -27.22 3.59 12.59
CA ALA A 162 -27.40 2.20 13.02
C ALA A 162 -28.00 2.07 14.45
N LYS A 163 -27.80 3.09 15.32
CA LYS A 163 -28.37 3.10 16.68
C LYS A 163 -29.89 3.33 16.71
N THR A 164 -30.44 4.00 15.71
CA THR A 164 -31.85 4.45 15.72
C THR A 164 -32.65 3.90 14.54
N ASP A 165 -31.97 3.43 13.49
CA ASP A 165 -32.60 2.92 12.25
C ASP A 165 -32.37 1.42 12.11
N LYS A 166 -33.44 0.64 12.18
CA LYS A 166 -33.39 -0.83 12.09
C LYS A 166 -32.89 -1.32 10.72
N VAL A 167 -33.10 -0.57 9.65
CA VAL A 167 -32.63 -0.94 8.29
C VAL A 167 -31.10 -0.79 8.24
N GLU A 168 -30.60 0.29 8.78
CA GLU A 168 -29.16 0.54 8.86
C GLU A 168 -28.46 -0.43 9.81
N LEU A 169 -29.08 -0.75 10.96
CA LEU A 169 -28.56 -1.75 11.89
C LEU A 169 -28.43 -3.12 11.20
N LYS A 170 -29.46 -3.53 10.47
CA LYS A 170 -29.42 -4.80 9.72
C LYS A 170 -28.35 -4.79 8.61
N ALA A 171 -28.14 -3.65 7.96
CA ALA A 171 -27.11 -3.51 6.95
C ALA A 171 -25.69 -3.60 7.57
N LEU A 172 -25.50 -3.02 8.74
CA LEU A 172 -24.25 -3.12 9.52
C LEU A 172 -23.96 -4.56 9.95
N ASP A 173 -24.97 -5.22 10.55
CA ASP A 173 -24.86 -6.62 10.96
C ASP A 173 -24.46 -7.53 9.80
N LYS A 174 -25.17 -7.41 8.66
CA LYS A 174 -24.86 -8.17 7.45
C LYS A 174 -23.44 -7.91 6.95
N TRP A 175 -23.01 -6.66 6.96
CA TRP A 175 -21.66 -6.31 6.52
C TRP A 175 -20.59 -6.91 7.44
N LEU A 176 -20.71 -6.70 8.74
CA LEU A 176 -19.74 -7.25 9.70
C LEU A 176 -19.71 -8.78 9.70
N THR A 177 -20.88 -9.42 9.61
CA THR A 177 -20.99 -10.89 9.51
C THR A 177 -20.29 -11.43 8.26
N SER A 178 -20.26 -10.67 7.16
CA SER A 178 -19.61 -11.11 5.91
C SER A 178 -18.09 -11.29 6.00
N TYR A 179 -17.47 -10.80 7.06
CA TYR A 179 -16.03 -11.00 7.29
C TYR A 179 -15.70 -12.31 8.03
N ASN A 180 -16.72 -13.08 8.44
CA ASN A 180 -16.52 -14.38 9.10
C ASN A 180 -15.57 -14.34 10.31
N PHE A 181 -15.68 -13.33 11.16
CA PHE A 181 -14.77 -13.14 12.30
C PHE A 181 -14.59 -14.37 13.19
N ARG A 182 -15.59 -15.25 13.24
CA ARG A 182 -15.51 -16.50 14.00
C ARG A 182 -14.48 -17.49 13.46
N GLU A 183 -14.11 -17.38 12.20
CA GLU A 183 -13.06 -18.18 11.55
C GLU A 183 -11.66 -17.60 11.80
N LEU A 184 -11.59 -16.32 12.21
CA LEU A 184 -10.33 -15.58 12.36
C LEU A 184 -9.86 -15.52 13.82
N PHE A 185 -10.77 -15.73 14.78
CA PHE A 185 -10.48 -15.55 16.19
C PHE A 185 -10.98 -16.74 17.02
N ASP A 186 -10.09 -17.22 17.89
CA ASP A 186 -10.42 -18.11 19.01
C ASP A 186 -10.69 -17.28 20.26
N ALA A 187 -11.79 -17.59 20.99
CA ALA A 187 -12.20 -16.82 22.16
C ALA A 187 -11.16 -16.85 23.31
N SER A 188 -10.33 -17.88 23.39
CA SER A 188 -9.33 -18.07 24.44
C SER A 188 -7.92 -17.66 24.03
N LYS A 189 -7.59 -17.73 22.74
CA LYS A 189 -6.23 -17.57 22.20
C LYS A 189 -6.03 -16.32 21.35
N GLY A 190 -7.09 -15.58 21.00
CA GLY A 190 -7.05 -14.45 20.06
C GLY A 190 -7.07 -14.93 18.61
N PHE A 191 -6.11 -14.54 17.77
CA PHE A 191 -6.03 -15.02 16.38
C PHE A 191 -5.87 -16.55 16.32
N VAL A 192 -6.54 -17.18 15.36
CA VAL A 192 -6.32 -18.61 15.05
C VAL A 192 -4.87 -18.88 14.61
N ASP A 193 -4.44 -20.12 14.72
CA ASP A 193 -3.04 -20.49 14.47
C ASP A 193 -2.59 -20.13 13.04
N ASP A 194 -3.42 -20.41 12.01
CA ASP A 194 -3.14 -20.06 10.61
C ASP A 194 -2.79 -18.59 10.40
N ILE A 195 -3.46 -17.69 11.15
CA ILE A 195 -3.14 -16.24 11.08
C ILE A 195 -1.85 -15.92 11.85
N ARG A 196 -1.64 -16.58 12.99
CA ARG A 196 -0.42 -16.35 13.78
C ARG A 196 0.84 -16.78 13.04
N GLU A 197 0.78 -17.88 12.30
CA GLU A 197 1.89 -18.38 11.48
C GLU A 197 2.28 -17.43 10.34
N LEU A 198 1.33 -16.60 9.87
CA LEU A 198 1.61 -15.58 8.87
C LEU A 198 2.26 -14.31 9.46
N MET A 199 2.26 -14.15 10.79
CA MET A 199 2.85 -12.97 11.42
C MET A 199 4.38 -13.05 11.34
N PRO A 200 5.06 -11.93 11.00
CA PRO A 200 6.51 -11.91 10.98
C PRO A 200 7.09 -12.12 12.39
N GLU A 201 8.27 -12.72 12.46
CA GLU A 201 9.07 -12.79 13.69
C GLU A 201 9.33 -11.39 14.26
N GLU A 202 9.65 -11.33 15.57
CA GLU A 202 9.75 -10.05 16.31
C GLU A 202 10.69 -9.04 15.63
N GLY A 203 11.85 -9.48 15.17
CA GLY A 203 12.84 -8.61 14.50
C GLY A 203 12.39 -8.03 13.14
N PHE A 204 11.34 -8.62 12.53
CA PHE A 204 10.78 -8.16 11.26
C PHE A 204 9.51 -7.30 11.42
N LYS A 205 8.97 -7.22 12.64
CA LYS A 205 7.85 -6.32 12.91
C LYS A 205 8.32 -4.87 12.83
N MET A 206 7.51 -4.02 12.20
CA MET A 206 7.88 -2.61 11.97
C MET A 206 8.25 -1.87 13.27
N GLY A 207 7.55 -2.13 14.38
CA GLY A 207 7.83 -1.52 15.66
C GLY A 207 9.08 -2.02 16.39
N SER A 208 9.63 -3.17 15.98
CA SER A 208 10.81 -3.80 16.62
C SER A 208 12.01 -3.87 15.68
N ASN A 209 11.84 -3.50 14.40
CA ASN A 209 12.90 -3.55 13.42
C ASN A 209 13.89 -2.38 13.63
N LYS A 210 15.17 -2.71 13.79
CA LYS A 210 16.24 -1.71 14.02
C LYS A 210 16.34 -0.60 12.96
N HIS A 211 15.91 -0.87 11.73
CA HIS A 211 15.95 0.10 10.63
C HIS A 211 14.76 1.05 10.61
N THR A 212 13.69 0.73 11.33
CA THR A 212 12.48 1.57 11.42
C THR A 212 12.36 2.26 12.78
N PHE A 213 13.18 1.87 13.75
CA PHE A 213 13.26 2.53 15.05
C PHE A 213 13.98 3.89 14.88
N GLY A 214 13.36 4.98 15.35
CA GLY A 214 13.79 6.36 15.09
C GLY A 214 15.12 6.81 15.71
N GLY A 215 16.00 5.87 16.10
CA GLY A 215 17.28 6.16 16.75
C GLY A 215 17.16 6.59 18.22
N GLU A 216 18.29 6.81 18.87
CA GLU A 216 18.32 7.35 20.22
C GLU A 216 17.81 8.80 20.22
N GLN A 217 16.77 9.05 20.98
CA GLN A 217 16.32 10.43 21.23
C GLN A 217 17.35 11.10 22.15
N VAL A 218 18.18 11.95 21.59
CA VAL A 218 19.05 12.82 22.39
C VAL A 218 18.16 13.85 23.07
N VAL A 219 17.87 13.65 24.36
CA VAL A 219 17.23 14.66 25.20
C VAL A 219 18.20 15.82 25.34
N LYS A 220 17.95 16.92 24.64
CA LYS A 220 18.66 18.17 24.91
C LYS A 220 18.13 18.71 26.24
N ASN A 221 18.93 18.66 27.30
CA ASN A 221 18.70 19.44 28.49
C ASN A 221 18.86 20.92 28.11
N LEU A 222 17.75 21.65 28.07
CA LEU A 222 17.74 23.10 27.86
C LEU A 222 18.08 23.78 29.18
#